data_0aebe81db28c640b1d59cb891f95a22e
#
_entry.id   0aebe81db28c640b1d59cb891f95a22e
#
_cell.length_a   1.000
_cell.length_b   1.000
_cell.length_c   1.000
_cell.angle_alpha   90.00
_cell.angle_beta   90.00
_cell.angle_gamma   90.00
#
_symmetry.space_group_name_H-M   'P 1'
#
loop_
_entity.id
_entity.type
_entity.pdbx_description
1 polymer ?
#
loop_
_entity_poly.entity_id
_entity_poly.type
_entity_poly.pdbx_seq_one_letter_code
_entity_poly.pdbx_strand_id
1 'polypeptide(L)'
;INLYKKDEVDFSHNGLGSLDNAIINPIVKWHDNGSFTLEFKYPIFEKHGRDIENSSIIKANDADGSNLFFVYKIQPSMGYISVFCYQISYKLAFNAIDDTFIVNKNGQQALNQISSSTQYKHNFKFSSDISTIANSRVVRKNVIEFLLDSKLENSFINRWGGHIIRQNFNIAMNES
;
A
#
# COMPACT_ATOMS: atom_id res chain seq x y z
N ILE A 1 16.55 7.11 2.74
CA ILE A 1 15.12 7.18 3.15
C ILE A 1 14.72 8.64 3.23
N ASN A 2 13.69 9.02 2.49
CA ASN A 2 13.24 10.42 2.41
C ASN A 2 11.85 10.59 3.00
N LEU A 3 11.66 11.74 3.67
CA LEU A 3 10.38 12.13 4.28
C LEU A 3 9.64 13.12 3.36
N TYR A 4 8.34 12.88 3.17
CA TYR A 4 7.44 13.75 2.42
C TYR A 4 6.21 14.11 3.27
N LYS A 5 5.58 15.24 2.93
CA LYS A 5 4.30 15.61 3.52
C LYS A 5 3.20 14.63 3.14
N LYS A 6 2.15 14.57 3.98
CA LYS A 6 0.99 13.67 3.77
C LYS A 6 0.20 13.93 2.48
N ASP A 7 0.28 15.12 1.95
CA ASP A 7 -0.43 15.59 0.74
C ASP A 7 0.49 15.67 -0.49
N GLU A 8 1.73 15.15 -0.40
CA GLU A 8 2.66 15.14 -1.51
C GLU A 8 2.16 14.24 -2.64
N VAL A 9 2.33 14.71 -3.86
CA VAL A 9 1.94 13.99 -5.09
C VAL A 9 3.11 13.76 -6.04
N ASP A 10 4.22 14.50 -5.87
CA ASP A 10 5.44 14.37 -6.67
C ASP A 10 6.59 13.85 -5.80
N PHE A 11 7.04 12.64 -6.09
CA PHE A 11 8.11 11.96 -5.35
C PHE A 11 9.44 11.94 -6.14
N SER A 12 9.58 12.79 -7.15
CA SER A 12 10.80 12.96 -7.94
C SER A 12 11.88 13.80 -7.23
N HIS A 13 11.49 14.58 -6.23
CA HIS A 13 12.38 15.40 -5.39
C HIS A 13 12.63 14.77 -4.02
N ASN A 14 13.47 15.39 -3.20
CA ASN A 14 13.89 14.84 -1.91
C ASN A 14 12.88 15.09 -0.76
N GLY A 15 11.72 15.66 -1.05
CA GLY A 15 10.70 15.96 -0.03
C GLY A 15 11.16 16.98 1.00
N LEU A 16 10.81 16.74 2.27
CA LEU A 16 11.29 17.52 3.40
C LEU A 16 12.79 17.28 3.69
N GLY A 17 13.30 16.11 3.30
CA GLY A 17 14.71 15.74 3.41
C GLY A 17 14.94 14.28 3.71
N SER A 18 16.23 13.92 3.82
CA SER A 18 16.67 12.57 4.15
C SER A 18 16.64 12.34 5.66
N LEU A 19 16.24 11.14 6.04
CA LEU A 19 16.30 10.63 7.41
C LEU A 19 17.58 9.82 7.69
N ASP A 20 18.40 9.56 6.67
CA ASP A 20 19.50 8.57 6.73
C ASP A 20 20.55 8.88 7.82
N ASN A 21 20.75 10.16 8.16
CA ASN A 21 21.74 10.53 9.15
C ASN A 21 21.38 10.17 10.59
N ALA A 22 20.10 9.93 10.88
CA ALA A 22 19.62 9.74 12.25
C ALA A 22 18.67 8.55 12.41
N ILE A 23 18.21 7.94 11.33
CA ILE A 23 17.29 6.81 11.37
C ILE A 23 17.92 5.59 12.05
N ILE A 24 17.16 4.92 12.90
CA ILE A 24 17.63 3.79 13.69
C ILE A 24 16.83 2.54 13.30
N ASN A 25 17.54 1.48 12.92
CA ASN A 25 17.00 0.16 12.61
C ASN A 25 15.79 0.18 11.64
N PRO A 26 15.92 0.78 10.45
CA PRO A 26 14.84 0.69 9.46
C PRO A 26 14.70 -0.74 8.96
N ILE A 27 13.50 -1.29 9.06
CA ILE A 27 13.18 -2.67 8.67
C ILE A 27 11.97 -2.64 7.75
N VAL A 28 12.14 -3.14 6.52
CA VAL A 28 11.05 -3.44 5.60
C VAL A 28 10.69 -4.92 5.74
N LYS A 29 9.41 -5.20 5.94
CA LYS A 29 8.86 -6.56 6.02
C LYS A 29 7.71 -6.71 5.06
N TRP A 30 7.68 -7.79 4.32
CA TRP A 30 6.55 -8.13 3.47
C TRP A 30 6.23 -9.63 3.57
N HIS A 31 4.96 -9.95 3.40
CA HIS A 31 4.44 -11.31 3.33
C HIS A 31 3.68 -11.47 2.03
N ASP A 32 3.84 -12.64 1.41
CA ASP A 32 3.10 -12.98 0.20
C ASP A 32 1.58 -12.86 0.45
N ASN A 33 0.91 -12.12 -0.42
CA ASN A 33 -0.52 -11.79 -0.28
C ASN A 33 -0.92 -11.23 1.09
N GLY A 34 0.02 -10.64 1.79
CA GLY A 34 -0.17 -10.18 3.15
C GLY A 34 0.35 -8.77 3.41
N SER A 35 0.81 -8.55 4.63
CA SER A 35 1.30 -7.24 5.08
C SER A 35 2.57 -6.80 4.35
N PHE A 36 2.70 -5.49 4.18
CA PHE A 36 3.91 -4.87 3.65
C PHE A 36 4.16 -3.60 4.44
N THR A 37 5.17 -3.62 5.32
CA THR A 37 5.41 -2.61 6.35
C THR A 37 6.84 -2.10 6.34
N LEU A 38 7.01 -0.89 6.86
CA LEU A 38 8.29 -0.30 7.22
C LEU A 38 8.21 0.15 8.69
N GLU A 39 9.20 -0.23 9.48
CA GLU A 39 9.33 0.18 10.87
C GLU A 39 10.71 0.80 11.09
N PHE A 40 10.79 1.87 11.87
CA PHE A 40 12.05 2.47 12.30
C PHE A 40 11.88 3.30 13.56
N LYS A 41 13.00 3.66 14.17
CA LYS A 41 13.07 4.66 15.25
C LYS A 41 13.75 5.91 14.75
N TYR A 42 13.36 7.05 15.28
CA TYR A 42 13.97 8.32 14.94
C TYR A 42 14.12 9.23 16.19
N PRO A 43 15.28 9.86 16.43
CA PRO A 43 15.45 10.75 17.57
C PRO A 43 14.58 12.00 17.41
N ILE A 44 13.80 12.34 18.44
CA ILE A 44 12.83 13.43 18.38
C ILE A 44 13.46 14.82 18.23
N PHE A 45 14.71 14.97 18.67
CA PHE A 45 15.45 16.24 18.62
C PHE A 45 16.25 16.44 17.34
N GLU A 46 16.30 15.43 16.48
CA GLU A 46 16.93 15.55 15.16
C GLU A 46 16.08 16.38 14.19
N LYS A 47 16.69 16.80 13.09
CA LYS A 47 16.16 17.79 12.15
C LYS A 47 14.71 17.52 11.74
N HIS A 48 14.33 16.28 11.53
CA HIS A 48 12.99 15.89 11.05
C HIS A 48 12.15 15.17 12.11
N GLY A 49 12.61 15.12 13.37
CA GLY A 49 11.92 14.39 14.43
C GLY A 49 10.50 14.89 14.71
N ARG A 50 10.25 16.19 14.49
CA ARG A 50 8.91 16.80 14.66
C ARG A 50 8.13 16.94 13.37
N ASP A 51 8.75 16.65 12.22
CA ASP A 51 8.12 16.70 10.91
C ASP A 51 7.41 15.38 10.57
N ILE A 52 7.80 14.28 11.24
CA ILE A 52 7.16 12.97 11.06
C ILE A 52 5.84 12.97 11.80
N GLU A 53 4.75 12.85 11.06
CA GLU A 53 3.39 12.80 11.58
C GLU A 53 2.60 11.65 10.95
N ASN A 54 1.42 11.34 11.51
CA ASN A 54 0.53 10.36 10.89
C ASN A 54 0.18 10.79 9.46
N SER A 55 0.19 9.84 8.56
CA SER A 55 0.01 10.01 7.12
C SER A 55 1.19 10.64 6.37
N SER A 56 2.29 11.03 7.05
CA SER A 56 3.54 11.37 6.36
C SER A 56 3.95 10.23 5.42
N ILE A 57 4.54 10.57 4.29
CA ILE A 57 4.99 9.59 3.30
C ILE A 57 6.49 9.41 3.41
N ILE A 58 6.91 8.15 3.43
CA ILE A 58 8.31 7.74 3.51
C ILE A 58 8.68 7.00 2.24
N LYS A 59 9.72 7.46 1.55
CA LYS A 59 10.32 6.76 0.41
C LYS A 59 11.53 5.98 0.90
N ALA A 60 11.46 4.65 0.80
CA ALA A 60 12.52 3.75 1.23
C ALA A 60 12.75 2.67 0.16
N ASN A 61 13.93 2.06 0.17
CA ASN A 61 14.21 0.92 -0.70
C ASN A 61 13.79 -0.38 -0.03
N ASP A 62 13.24 -1.26 -0.83
CA ASP A 62 13.02 -2.68 -0.52
C ASP A 62 13.92 -3.55 -1.41
N ALA A 63 13.67 -4.85 -1.47
CA ALA A 63 14.44 -5.78 -2.28
C ALA A 63 14.34 -5.48 -3.80
N ASP A 64 13.22 -4.89 -4.23
CA ASP A 64 12.90 -4.64 -5.64
C ASP A 64 13.18 -3.19 -6.06
N GLY A 65 13.66 -2.35 -5.13
CA GLY A 65 14.01 -0.96 -5.39
C GLY A 65 13.28 0.04 -4.49
N SER A 66 13.02 1.24 -5.02
CA SER A 66 12.37 2.32 -4.25
C SER A 66 10.87 2.10 -4.12
N ASN A 67 10.35 2.22 -2.91
CA ASN A 67 8.93 2.10 -2.62
C ASN A 67 8.43 3.20 -1.69
N LEU A 68 7.13 3.44 -1.71
CA LEU A 68 6.46 4.44 -0.89
C LEU A 68 5.66 3.78 0.24
N PHE A 69 5.79 4.38 1.42
CA PHE A 69 5.07 3.97 2.63
C PHE A 69 4.38 5.19 3.24
N PHE A 70 3.33 4.98 4.01
CA PHE A 70 2.73 6.04 4.81
C PHE A 70 2.71 5.67 6.29
N VAL A 71 2.92 6.66 7.15
CA VAL A 71 2.92 6.49 8.60
C VAL A 71 1.49 6.29 9.10
N TYR A 72 1.24 5.17 9.78
CA TYR A 72 -0.06 4.92 10.39
C TYR A 72 -0.03 4.97 11.92
N LYS A 73 1.15 4.87 12.53
CA LYS A 73 1.32 4.91 13.98
C LYS A 73 2.67 5.50 14.35
N ILE A 74 2.65 6.39 15.34
CA ILE A 74 3.84 6.91 15.99
C ILE A 74 3.73 6.64 17.48
N GLN A 75 4.76 6.03 18.06
CA GLN A 75 4.82 5.73 19.47
C GLN A 75 6.01 6.43 20.10
N PRO A 76 5.77 7.49 20.91
CA PRO A 76 6.84 8.17 21.63
C PRO A 76 7.49 7.30 22.69
N SER A 77 8.80 7.50 22.88
CA SER A 77 9.59 6.92 23.96
C SER A 77 10.59 7.97 24.45
N MET A 78 11.47 7.63 25.42
CA MET A 78 12.47 8.58 25.91
C MET A 78 13.45 8.96 24.78
N GLY A 79 13.33 10.19 24.27
CA GLY A 79 14.20 10.75 23.23
C GLY A 79 13.97 10.25 21.81
N TYR A 80 13.07 9.30 21.60
CA TYR A 80 12.77 8.68 20.30
C TYR A 80 11.30 8.66 19.99
N ILE A 81 11.00 8.50 18.70
CA ILE A 81 9.71 8.03 18.22
C ILE A 81 9.94 6.68 17.51
N SER A 82 9.05 5.72 17.77
CA SER A 82 8.93 4.51 16.93
C SER A 82 7.88 4.78 15.88
N VAL A 83 8.24 4.59 14.61
CA VAL A 83 7.41 4.92 13.46
C VAL A 83 7.02 3.64 12.74
N PHE A 84 5.72 3.47 12.52
CA PHE A 84 5.14 2.30 11.86
C PHE A 84 4.43 2.74 10.60
N CYS A 85 4.81 2.12 9.46
CA CYS A 85 4.31 2.49 8.16
C CYS A 85 3.78 1.27 7.42
N TYR A 86 2.73 1.49 6.60
CA TYR A 86 2.28 0.56 5.57
C TYR A 86 2.75 1.02 4.20
N GLN A 87 2.95 0.07 3.28
CA GLN A 87 3.15 0.40 1.88
C GLN A 87 1.92 1.18 1.36
N ILE A 88 2.15 2.12 0.45
CA ILE A 88 1.16 3.13 0.05
C ILE A 88 -0.17 2.53 -0.44
N SER A 89 -0.18 1.31 -0.99
CA SER A 89 -1.40 0.63 -1.45
C SER A 89 -2.43 0.42 -0.36
N TYR A 90 -2.01 0.33 0.91
CA TYR A 90 -2.94 0.18 2.04
C TYR A 90 -3.84 1.40 2.26
N LYS A 91 -3.58 2.53 1.63
CA LYS A 91 -4.55 3.64 1.56
C LYS A 91 -5.86 3.22 0.90
N LEU A 92 -5.85 2.21 0.05
CA LEU A 92 -7.04 1.62 -0.55
C LEU A 92 -7.92 0.85 0.45
N ALA A 93 -7.43 0.56 1.66
CA ALA A 93 -8.26 0.04 2.74
C ALA A 93 -9.32 1.07 3.23
N PHE A 94 -9.12 2.35 2.94
CA PHE A 94 -10.06 3.42 3.23
C PHE A 94 -10.97 3.78 2.04
N ASN A 95 -10.88 3.02 0.95
CA ASN A 95 -11.67 3.24 -0.26
C ASN A 95 -12.60 2.05 -0.49
N ALA A 96 -13.89 2.26 -0.27
CA ALA A 96 -14.89 1.23 -0.44
C ALA A 96 -15.20 0.99 -1.92
N ILE A 97 -15.55 -0.24 -2.25
CA ILE A 97 -16.05 -0.62 -3.57
C ILE A 97 -17.58 -0.53 -3.53
N ASP A 98 -18.16 0.18 -4.47
CA ASP A 98 -19.59 0.18 -4.70
C ASP A 98 -20.07 -1.23 -5.06
N ASP A 99 -21.33 -1.56 -4.75
CA ASP A 99 -21.90 -2.86 -5.12
C ASP A 99 -21.69 -3.11 -6.62
N THR A 100 -20.84 -4.08 -6.93
CA THR A 100 -20.50 -4.41 -8.30
C THR A 100 -20.52 -5.92 -8.52
N PHE A 101 -20.94 -6.33 -9.72
CA PHE A 101 -21.00 -7.72 -10.13
C PHE A 101 -20.04 -7.96 -11.30
N ILE A 102 -19.03 -8.77 -11.06
CA ILE A 102 -18.00 -9.13 -12.04
C ILE A 102 -18.42 -10.44 -12.68
N VAL A 103 -18.64 -10.47 -13.98
CA VAL A 103 -19.12 -11.64 -14.72
C VAL A 103 -18.21 -11.95 -15.90
N ASN A 104 -17.72 -13.19 -15.95
CA ASN A 104 -16.89 -13.71 -17.06
C ASN A 104 -15.69 -12.79 -17.40
N LYS A 105 -14.94 -12.41 -16.37
CA LYS A 105 -13.76 -11.53 -16.50
C LYS A 105 -12.48 -12.28 -16.15
N ASN A 106 -11.40 -12.01 -16.89
CA ASN A 106 -10.05 -12.39 -16.48
C ASN A 106 -9.52 -11.44 -15.39
N GLY A 107 -8.32 -11.70 -14.87
CA GLY A 107 -7.73 -10.90 -13.79
C GLY A 107 -7.65 -9.41 -14.13
N GLN A 108 -7.13 -9.03 -15.30
CA GLN A 108 -7.01 -7.64 -15.71
C GLN A 108 -8.37 -6.93 -15.83
N GLN A 109 -9.33 -7.60 -16.44
CA GLN A 109 -10.68 -7.04 -16.60
C GLN A 109 -11.40 -6.86 -15.26
N ALA A 110 -11.21 -7.81 -14.33
CA ALA A 110 -11.74 -7.72 -12.98
C ALA A 110 -11.14 -6.53 -12.21
N LEU A 111 -9.82 -6.37 -12.27
CA LEU A 111 -9.13 -5.24 -11.63
C LEU A 111 -9.56 -3.89 -12.22
N ASN A 112 -9.73 -3.81 -13.53
CA ASN A 112 -10.23 -2.59 -14.19
C ASN A 112 -11.63 -2.21 -13.71
N GLN A 113 -12.53 -3.20 -13.56
CA GLN A 113 -13.87 -2.96 -13.05
C GLN A 113 -13.86 -2.50 -11.60
N ILE A 114 -13.05 -3.13 -10.74
CA ILE A 114 -12.90 -2.71 -9.33
C ILE A 114 -12.32 -1.31 -9.23
N SER A 115 -11.30 -0.98 -10.01
CA SER A 115 -10.70 0.35 -10.03
C SER A 115 -11.71 1.45 -10.36
N SER A 116 -12.63 1.17 -11.27
CA SER A 116 -13.70 2.12 -11.65
C SER A 116 -14.90 2.12 -10.70
N SER A 117 -14.99 1.16 -9.79
CA SER A 117 -16.12 0.98 -8.85
C SER A 117 -15.81 1.47 -7.43
N THR A 118 -14.68 2.13 -7.22
CA THR A 118 -14.32 2.69 -5.91
C THR A 118 -15.11 3.96 -5.62
N GLN A 119 -15.44 4.16 -4.35
CA GLN A 119 -16.17 5.34 -3.88
C GLN A 119 -15.42 6.64 -4.14
N TYR A 120 -14.10 6.62 -3.98
CA TYR A 120 -13.23 7.77 -4.21
C TYR A 120 -12.27 7.52 -5.37
N LYS A 121 -12.01 8.54 -6.16
CA LYS A 121 -10.98 8.49 -7.20
C LYS A 121 -9.61 8.26 -6.57
N HIS A 122 -8.78 7.50 -7.25
CA HIS A 122 -7.41 7.20 -6.82
C HIS A 122 -6.46 7.20 -8.03
N ASN A 123 -5.16 7.25 -7.75
CA ASN A 123 -4.09 7.23 -8.74
C ASN A 123 -3.33 5.90 -8.81
N PHE A 124 -3.84 4.85 -8.19
CA PHE A 124 -3.27 3.51 -8.28
C PHE A 124 -3.52 2.91 -9.66
N LYS A 125 -2.51 2.20 -10.16
CA LYS A 125 -2.56 1.48 -11.43
C LYS A 125 -2.58 -0.02 -11.14
N PHE A 126 -3.56 -0.71 -11.70
CA PHE A 126 -3.73 -2.15 -11.55
C PHE A 126 -3.33 -2.88 -12.82
N SER A 127 -2.62 -3.99 -12.65
CA SER A 127 -2.26 -4.90 -13.74
C SER A 127 -2.39 -6.35 -13.31
N SER A 128 -2.62 -7.25 -14.27
CA SER A 128 -2.67 -8.69 -14.03
C SER A 128 -2.39 -9.45 -15.31
N ASP A 129 -1.62 -10.54 -15.18
CA ASP A 129 -1.39 -11.51 -16.25
C ASP A 129 -2.29 -12.75 -16.11
N ILE A 130 -3.17 -12.79 -15.11
CA ILE A 130 -4.02 -13.95 -14.83
C ILE A 130 -5.10 -14.12 -15.89
N SER A 131 -5.04 -15.25 -16.60
CA SER A 131 -5.96 -15.58 -17.68
C SER A 131 -7.26 -16.27 -17.20
N THR A 132 -7.28 -16.76 -15.97
CA THR A 132 -8.47 -17.39 -15.36
C THR A 132 -9.68 -16.48 -15.48
N ILE A 133 -10.78 -17.05 -15.97
CA ILE A 133 -12.08 -16.37 -16.08
C ILE A 133 -12.96 -16.75 -14.89
N ALA A 134 -13.42 -15.76 -14.16
CA ALA A 134 -14.24 -15.99 -12.97
C ALA A 134 -15.31 -14.91 -12.79
N ASN A 135 -16.17 -15.14 -11.80
CA ASN A 135 -17.22 -14.23 -11.38
C ASN A 135 -17.01 -13.86 -9.91
N SER A 136 -17.40 -12.66 -9.55
CA SER A 136 -17.42 -12.22 -8.16
C SER A 136 -18.46 -11.13 -7.97
N ARG A 137 -19.13 -11.13 -6.84
CA ARG A 137 -19.94 -10.01 -6.39
C ARG A 137 -19.27 -9.36 -5.17
N VAL A 138 -19.06 -8.05 -5.24
CA VAL A 138 -18.45 -7.28 -4.18
C VAL A 138 -19.47 -6.31 -3.61
N VAL A 139 -19.72 -6.44 -2.31
CA VAL A 139 -20.68 -5.57 -1.59
C VAL A 139 -20.00 -5.03 -0.33
N ARG A 140 -19.89 -3.72 -0.22
CA ARG A 140 -19.41 -3.01 0.97
C ARG A 140 -18.04 -3.50 1.48
N LYS A 141 -17.13 -3.81 0.57
CA LYS A 141 -15.76 -4.17 0.89
C LYS A 141 -14.80 -3.04 0.45
N ASN A 142 -13.70 -2.85 1.16
CA ASN A 142 -12.64 -2.02 0.65
C ASN A 142 -11.79 -2.78 -0.37
N VAL A 143 -10.96 -2.05 -1.11
CA VAL A 143 -10.17 -2.64 -2.20
C VAL A 143 -9.18 -3.69 -1.67
N ILE A 144 -8.54 -3.46 -0.51
CA ILE A 144 -7.57 -4.40 0.06
C ILE A 144 -8.25 -5.69 0.50
N GLU A 145 -9.40 -5.62 1.16
CA GLU A 145 -10.20 -6.81 1.50
C GLU A 145 -10.58 -7.61 0.24
N PHE A 146 -11.05 -6.92 -0.78
CA PHE A 146 -11.38 -7.59 -2.04
C PHE A 146 -10.17 -8.28 -2.66
N LEU A 147 -9.00 -7.64 -2.66
CA LEU A 147 -7.80 -8.24 -3.26
C LEU A 147 -7.27 -9.44 -2.48
N LEU A 148 -7.17 -9.34 -1.15
CA LEU A 148 -6.28 -10.18 -0.35
C LEU A 148 -6.95 -11.00 0.75
N ASP A 149 -8.22 -10.77 1.08
CA ASP A 149 -8.86 -11.50 2.17
C ASP A 149 -9.19 -12.93 1.77
N SER A 150 -8.37 -13.88 2.22
CA SER A 150 -8.55 -15.31 1.95
C SER A 150 -9.81 -15.89 2.60
N LYS A 151 -10.40 -15.24 3.60
CA LYS A 151 -11.66 -15.66 4.24
C LYS A 151 -12.90 -15.19 3.47
N LEU A 152 -12.72 -14.22 2.59
CA LEU A 152 -13.80 -13.72 1.74
C LEU A 152 -13.91 -14.56 0.48
N GLU A 153 -14.98 -15.37 0.38
CA GLU A 153 -15.20 -16.26 -0.76
C GLU A 153 -15.09 -15.55 -2.12
N ASN A 154 -15.57 -14.31 -2.21
CA ASN A 154 -15.59 -13.51 -3.42
C ASN A 154 -14.37 -12.62 -3.61
N SER A 155 -13.29 -12.81 -2.81
CA SER A 155 -12.05 -12.05 -2.98
C SER A 155 -11.34 -12.41 -4.28
N PHE A 156 -10.46 -11.50 -4.73
CA PHE A 156 -9.69 -11.71 -5.95
C PHE A 156 -8.83 -12.97 -5.86
N ILE A 157 -8.06 -13.14 -4.77
CA ILE A 157 -7.18 -14.31 -4.59
C ILE A 157 -7.96 -15.63 -4.57
N ASN A 158 -9.19 -15.65 -4.06
CA ASN A 158 -10.01 -16.86 -4.05
C ASN A 158 -10.67 -17.17 -5.39
N ARG A 159 -10.92 -16.15 -6.23
CA ARG A 159 -11.59 -16.33 -7.53
C ARG A 159 -10.62 -16.44 -8.70
N TRP A 160 -9.56 -15.65 -8.70
CA TRP A 160 -8.56 -15.61 -9.78
C TRP A 160 -7.23 -16.20 -9.37
N GLY A 161 -6.92 -16.25 -8.07
CA GLY A 161 -5.62 -16.70 -7.57
C GLY A 161 -4.56 -15.62 -7.65
N GLY A 162 -3.31 -16.05 -7.65
CA GLY A 162 -2.15 -15.20 -7.90
C GLY A 162 -1.51 -14.60 -6.67
N HIS A 163 -0.49 -13.79 -6.94
CA HIS A 163 0.34 -13.09 -5.96
C HIS A 163 0.32 -11.60 -6.21
N ILE A 164 0.27 -10.81 -5.14
CA ILE A 164 0.32 -9.37 -5.23
C ILE A 164 1.76 -8.86 -5.27
N ILE A 165 2.04 -7.96 -6.22
CA ILE A 165 3.27 -7.18 -6.30
C ILE A 165 2.91 -5.72 -6.18
N ARG A 166 3.59 -5.01 -5.27
CA ARG A 166 3.31 -3.61 -4.96
C ARG A 166 4.58 -2.79 -5.08
N GLN A 167 4.58 -1.87 -6.02
CA GLN A 167 5.68 -0.93 -6.26
C GLN A 167 5.13 0.48 -6.43
N ASN A 168 5.36 1.34 -5.45
CA ASN A 168 4.77 2.67 -5.40
C ASN A 168 3.24 2.61 -5.57
N PHE A 169 2.69 3.27 -6.58
CA PHE A 169 1.25 3.26 -6.90
C PHE A 169 0.84 2.12 -7.86
N ASN A 170 1.76 1.24 -8.21
CA ASN A 170 1.48 0.10 -9.09
C ASN A 170 1.16 -1.13 -8.25
N ILE A 171 0.04 -1.77 -8.55
CA ILE A 171 -0.42 -3.01 -7.92
C ILE A 171 -0.62 -4.03 -9.04
N ALA A 172 0.14 -5.12 -9.00
CA ALA A 172 0.01 -6.22 -9.93
C ALA A 172 -0.49 -7.47 -9.20
N MET A 173 -1.44 -8.18 -9.80
CA MET A 173 -1.87 -9.51 -9.39
C MET A 173 -1.43 -10.49 -10.48
N ASN A 174 -0.40 -11.24 -10.23
CA ASN A 174 0.23 -12.10 -11.23
C ASN A 174 0.13 -13.59 -10.85
N GLU A 175 0.18 -14.45 -11.86
CA GLU A 175 0.00 -15.89 -11.67
C GLU A 175 1.18 -16.51 -10.90
N SER A 176 2.37 -15.96 -11.07
CA SER A 176 3.58 -16.35 -10.31
C SER A 176 4.70 -15.33 -10.47
#